data_bd3ba29e93fd89c0f83901d5fc1c378c
#
_entry.id   bd3ba29e93fd89c0f83901d5fc1c378c
#
_cell.length_a   1.000
_cell.length_b   1.000
_cell.length_c   1.000
_cell.angle_alpha   90.00
_cell.angle_beta   90.00
_cell.angle_gamma   90.00
#
_symmetry.space_group_name_H-M   'P 1'
#
loop_
_entity.id
_entity.type
_entity.pdbx_description
1 polymer ?
#
loop_
_entity_poly.entity_id
_entity_poly.type
_entity_poly.pdbx_seq_one_letter_code
_entity_poly.pdbx_strand_id
1 'polypeptide(L)'
;MEFKITKKDKHTVIEVLVDKLDSQIAPSLKSELVLVSGNKEKNIVLDLSQCRYCDSSGLSAILVANRLCKNANGIFVLTGLQTAVERLVTISQLDTVLNITASVEKAEELIAKEGN
;
A
#
# COMPACT_ATOMS: atom_id res chain seq x y z
N MET A 1 14.64 10.94 -0.37
CA MET A 1 13.96 9.73 -0.87
C MET A 1 12.64 9.55 -0.12
N GLU A 2 11.55 9.54 -0.86
CA GLU A 2 10.21 9.45 -0.26
C GLU A 2 9.74 8.01 -0.12
N PHE A 3 10.21 7.15 -0.99
CA PHE A 3 9.79 5.75 -1.01
C PHE A 3 10.97 4.83 -1.22
N LYS A 4 10.86 3.63 -0.67
CA LYS A 4 11.81 2.57 -0.97
C LYS A 4 11.03 1.42 -1.60
N ILE A 5 11.43 1.04 -2.80
CA ILE A 5 10.74 0.00 -3.56
C ILE A 5 11.65 -1.22 -3.64
N THR A 6 11.16 -2.34 -3.12
CA THR A 6 11.92 -3.58 -3.10
C THR A 6 11.13 -4.65 -3.84
N LYS A 7 11.67 -5.08 -4.98
CA LYS A 7 11.04 -6.15 -5.74
C LYS A 7 11.45 -7.50 -5.15
N LYS A 8 10.44 -8.29 -4.82
CA LYS A 8 10.64 -9.66 -4.32
C LYS A 8 10.21 -10.65 -5.40
N ASP A 9 10.27 -11.93 -5.07
CA ASP A 9 9.97 -12.99 -6.03
C ASP A 9 8.52 -12.95 -6.51
N LYS A 10 7.57 -12.75 -5.59
CA LYS A 10 6.14 -12.81 -5.92
C LYS A 10 5.38 -11.52 -5.65
N HIS A 11 6.07 -10.49 -5.20
CA HIS A 11 5.43 -9.22 -4.84
C HIS A 11 6.46 -8.10 -4.80
N THR A 12 5.98 -6.87 -4.70
CA THR A 12 6.82 -5.69 -4.55
C THR A 12 6.42 -4.99 -3.25
N VAL A 13 7.39 -4.64 -2.44
CA VAL A 13 7.16 -3.88 -1.21
C VAL A 13 7.51 -2.43 -1.47
N ILE A 14 6.55 -1.54 -1.17
CA ILE A 14 6.77 -0.09 -1.24
C ILE A 14 6.68 0.44 0.18
N GLU A 15 7.80 0.99 0.68
CA GLU A 15 7.85 1.63 1.98
C GLU A 15 7.72 3.12 1.80
N VAL A 16 6.78 3.72 2.51
CA VAL A 16 6.62 5.17 2.54
C VAL A 16 7.53 5.71 3.64
N LEU A 17 8.54 6.48 3.26
CA LEU A 17 9.58 6.94 4.18
C LEU A 17 9.34 8.35 4.69
N VAL A 18 8.20 8.94 4.36
CA VAL A 18 7.85 10.28 4.82
C VAL A 18 6.81 10.19 5.93
N ASP A 19 6.80 11.19 6.79
CA ASP A 19 5.93 11.26 7.95
C ASP A 19 4.46 11.42 7.59
N LYS A 20 4.18 12.11 6.48
CA LYS A 20 2.82 12.43 6.07
C LYS A 20 2.57 12.04 4.62
N LEU A 21 1.56 11.20 4.41
CA LEU A 21 1.10 10.86 3.08
C LEU A 21 -0.09 11.79 2.77
N ASP A 22 0.22 12.94 2.23
CA ASP A 22 -0.73 14.03 2.00
C ASP A 22 -0.78 14.43 0.52
N SER A 23 -1.43 15.56 0.22
CA SER A 23 -1.61 16.02 -1.15
C SER A 23 -0.29 16.35 -1.86
N GLN A 24 0.80 16.59 -1.14
CA GLN A 24 2.09 16.85 -1.75
C GLN A 24 2.80 15.54 -2.15
N ILE A 25 2.58 14.49 -1.41
CA ILE A 25 3.25 13.20 -1.60
C ILE A 25 2.42 12.21 -2.41
N ALA A 26 1.09 12.27 -2.28
CA ALA A 26 0.20 11.30 -2.93
C ALA A 26 0.41 11.19 -4.45
N PRO A 27 0.61 12.29 -5.21
CA PRO A 27 0.85 12.17 -6.65
C PRO A 27 2.12 11.37 -6.96
N SER A 28 3.18 11.55 -6.17
CA SER A 28 4.42 10.79 -6.36
C SER A 28 4.21 9.30 -6.09
N LEU A 29 3.43 8.98 -5.06
CA LEU A 29 3.11 7.59 -4.76
C LEU A 29 2.29 6.97 -5.90
N LYS A 30 1.30 7.69 -6.41
CA LYS A 30 0.49 7.21 -7.53
C LYS A 30 1.36 6.91 -8.75
N SER A 31 2.34 7.78 -9.04
CA SER A 31 3.27 7.57 -10.15
C SER A 31 4.09 6.30 -9.96
N GLU A 32 4.60 6.08 -8.74
CA GLU A 32 5.37 4.87 -8.46
C GLU A 32 4.50 3.62 -8.60
N LEU A 33 3.26 3.69 -8.14
CA LEU A 33 2.32 2.56 -8.24
C LEU A 33 2.04 2.20 -9.70
N VAL A 34 1.86 3.21 -10.56
CA VAL A 34 1.62 2.98 -11.98
C VAL A 34 2.84 2.34 -12.63
N LEU A 35 4.05 2.80 -12.28
CA LEU A 35 5.27 2.21 -12.81
C LEU A 35 5.43 0.76 -12.38
N VAL A 36 5.21 0.45 -11.12
CA VAL A 36 5.31 -0.92 -10.61
C VAL A 36 4.29 -1.81 -11.31
N SER A 37 3.05 -1.36 -11.40
CA SER A 37 1.99 -2.11 -12.06
C SER A 37 2.29 -2.29 -13.55
N GLY A 38 2.86 -1.28 -14.21
CA GLY A 38 3.23 -1.34 -15.61
C GLY A 38 4.33 -2.35 -15.90
N ASN A 39 5.11 -2.72 -14.88
CA ASN A 39 6.14 -3.75 -14.99
C ASN A 39 5.60 -5.15 -14.69
N LYS A 40 4.29 -5.33 -14.75
CA LYS A 40 3.59 -6.60 -14.54
C LYS A 40 3.66 -7.10 -13.10
N GLU A 41 3.93 -6.20 -12.16
CA GLU A 41 3.90 -6.52 -10.73
C GLU A 41 2.45 -6.42 -10.26
N LYS A 42 1.84 -7.57 -10.00
CA LYS A 42 0.42 -7.60 -9.64
C LYS A 42 0.16 -7.61 -8.13
N ASN A 43 1.17 -7.99 -7.34
CA ASN A 43 1.03 -8.06 -5.88
C ASN A 43 1.90 -6.98 -5.25
N ILE A 44 1.28 -6.10 -4.49
CA ILE A 44 1.96 -4.96 -3.87
C ILE A 44 1.66 -4.92 -2.38
N VAL A 45 2.72 -4.77 -1.59
CA VAL A 45 2.63 -4.50 -0.15
C VAL A 45 3.02 -3.04 0.04
N LEU A 46 2.14 -2.25 0.64
CA LEU A 46 2.43 -0.86 0.96
C LEU A 46 2.64 -0.75 2.47
N ASP A 47 3.86 -0.42 2.86
CA ASP A 47 4.27 -0.34 4.27
C ASP A 47 4.26 1.11 4.74
N LEU A 48 3.36 1.41 5.68
CA LEU A 48 3.21 2.74 6.26
C LEU A 48 3.75 2.84 7.69
N SER A 49 4.65 1.94 8.07
CA SER A 49 5.16 1.91 9.45
C SER A 49 5.92 3.19 9.84
N GLN A 50 6.43 3.93 8.87
CA GLN A 50 7.12 5.20 9.14
C GLN A 50 6.24 6.41 8.87
N CYS A 51 5.01 6.21 8.44
CA CYS A 51 4.08 7.27 8.10
C CYS A 51 3.08 7.47 9.23
N ARG A 52 3.12 8.64 9.90
CA ARG A 52 2.25 8.90 11.06
C ARG A 52 0.91 9.51 10.68
N TYR A 53 0.81 10.15 9.51
CA TYR A 53 -0.40 10.84 9.12
C TYR A 53 -0.74 10.58 7.66
N CYS A 54 -2.04 10.57 7.39
CA CYS A 54 -2.55 10.41 6.04
C CYS A 54 -3.82 11.25 5.92
N ASP A 55 -4.02 11.90 4.79
CA ASP A 55 -5.25 12.63 4.51
C ASP A 55 -6.04 11.94 3.38
N SER A 56 -7.09 12.58 2.91
CA SER A 56 -7.92 12.01 1.85
C SER A 56 -7.15 11.79 0.55
N SER A 57 -6.15 12.63 0.27
CA SER A 57 -5.30 12.44 -0.91
C SER A 57 -4.48 11.17 -0.78
N GLY A 58 -3.95 10.92 0.42
CA GLY A 58 -3.21 9.69 0.71
C GLY A 58 -4.10 8.46 0.58
N LEU A 59 -5.31 8.52 1.12
CA LEU A 59 -6.27 7.43 0.97
C LEU A 59 -6.58 7.15 -0.50
N SER A 60 -6.71 8.22 -1.30
CA SER A 60 -6.94 8.07 -2.73
C SER A 60 -5.80 7.28 -3.40
N ALA A 61 -4.55 7.59 -3.04
CA ALA A 61 -3.41 6.85 -3.58
C ALA A 61 -3.45 5.38 -3.16
N ILE A 62 -3.80 5.10 -1.91
CA ILE A 62 -3.95 3.73 -1.42
C ILE A 62 -5.01 2.98 -2.23
N LEU A 63 -6.13 3.62 -2.51
CA LEU A 63 -7.20 3.01 -3.31
C LEU A 63 -6.77 2.76 -4.74
N VAL A 64 -5.93 3.63 -5.31
CA VAL A 64 -5.36 3.40 -6.64
C VAL A 64 -4.54 2.11 -6.63
N ALA A 65 -3.72 1.91 -5.59
CA ALA A 65 -2.93 0.69 -5.46
C ALA A 65 -3.82 -0.55 -5.45
N ASN A 66 -4.88 -0.51 -4.66
CA ASN A 66 -5.82 -1.62 -4.56
C ASN A 66 -6.46 -1.92 -5.93
N ARG A 67 -6.88 -0.88 -6.65
CA ARG A 67 -7.50 -1.03 -7.95
C ARG A 67 -6.54 -1.62 -8.98
N LEU A 68 -5.29 -1.13 -9.00
CA LEU A 68 -4.29 -1.64 -9.94
C LEU A 68 -4.02 -3.13 -9.72
N CYS A 69 -3.91 -3.54 -8.46
CA CYS A 69 -3.69 -4.95 -8.16
C CYS A 69 -4.89 -5.81 -8.55
N LYS A 70 -6.10 -5.35 -8.26
CA LYS A 70 -7.32 -6.09 -8.63
C LYS A 70 -7.44 -6.23 -10.14
N ASN A 71 -7.16 -5.16 -10.87
CA ASN A 71 -7.24 -5.20 -12.34
C ASN A 71 -6.22 -6.17 -12.94
N ALA A 72 -5.12 -6.41 -12.24
CA ALA A 72 -4.09 -7.34 -12.68
C ALA A 72 -4.29 -8.76 -12.12
N ASN A 73 -5.41 -9.01 -11.46
CA ASN A 73 -5.70 -10.27 -10.77
C ASN A 73 -4.68 -10.56 -9.67
N GLY A 74 -4.22 -9.51 -9.01
CA GLY A 74 -3.25 -9.61 -7.92
C GLY A 74 -3.85 -9.20 -6.59
N ILE A 75 -2.98 -9.08 -5.60
CA ILE A 75 -3.35 -8.78 -4.23
C ILE A 75 -2.63 -7.52 -3.77
N PHE A 76 -3.37 -6.60 -3.17
CA PHE A 76 -2.82 -5.44 -2.50
C PHE A 76 -2.96 -5.60 -1.00
N VAL A 77 -1.88 -5.37 -0.25
CA VAL A 77 -1.89 -5.43 1.22
C VAL A 77 -1.32 -4.14 1.77
N LEU A 78 -2.05 -3.54 2.68
CA LEU A 78 -1.63 -2.34 3.42
C LEU A 78 -1.14 -2.81 4.79
N THR A 79 0.02 -2.34 5.23
CA THR A 79 0.60 -2.87 6.45
C THR A 79 1.30 -1.80 7.28
N GLY A 80 1.45 -2.09 8.56
CA GLY A 80 2.21 -1.26 9.48
C GLY A 80 1.53 0.05 9.87
N LEU A 81 0.19 0.09 9.90
CA LEU A 81 -0.53 1.34 10.16
C LEU A 81 -0.30 1.85 11.58
N GLN A 82 0.12 3.11 11.69
CA GLN A 82 0.17 3.79 12.98
C GLN A 82 -1.22 4.30 13.35
N THR A 83 -1.39 4.65 14.61
CA THR A 83 -2.72 4.93 15.20
C THR A 83 -3.58 5.90 14.41
N ALA A 84 -3.01 7.04 14.00
CA ALA A 84 -3.80 8.06 13.29
C ALA A 84 -4.22 7.58 11.90
N VAL A 85 -3.34 6.86 11.21
CA VAL A 85 -3.63 6.33 9.88
C VAL A 85 -4.68 5.22 9.98
N GLU A 86 -4.52 4.32 10.95
CA GLU A 86 -5.49 3.25 11.18
C GLU A 86 -6.87 3.82 11.47
N ARG A 87 -6.93 4.85 12.30
CA ARG A 87 -8.20 5.49 12.65
C ARG A 87 -8.89 6.09 11.42
N LEU A 88 -8.11 6.74 10.55
CA LEU A 88 -8.66 7.30 9.33
C LEU A 88 -9.20 6.22 8.40
N VAL A 89 -8.46 5.13 8.25
CA VAL A 89 -8.88 3.98 7.43
C VAL A 89 -10.19 3.39 7.97
N THR A 90 -10.28 3.24 9.29
CA THR A 90 -11.47 2.68 9.93
C THR A 90 -12.67 3.61 9.79
N ILE A 91 -12.50 4.91 10.03
CA ILE A 91 -13.58 5.89 9.91
C ILE A 91 -14.09 5.94 8.48
N SER A 92 -13.20 5.79 7.50
CA SER A 92 -13.57 5.78 6.09
C SER A 92 -14.14 4.44 5.63
N GLN A 93 -14.21 3.45 6.52
CA GLN A 93 -14.70 2.09 6.26
C GLN A 93 -13.88 1.34 5.21
N LEU A 94 -12.65 1.78 4.96
CA LEU A 94 -11.78 1.13 3.99
C LEU A 94 -11.19 -0.16 4.52
N ASP A 95 -11.23 -0.37 5.84
CA ASP A 95 -10.82 -1.63 6.45
C ASP A 95 -11.69 -2.81 5.99
N THR A 96 -12.90 -2.54 5.47
CA THR A 96 -13.77 -3.57 4.93
C THR A 96 -13.44 -3.94 3.48
N VAL A 97 -12.65 -3.10 2.81
CA VAL A 97 -12.32 -3.25 1.39
C VAL A 97 -10.87 -3.69 1.19
N LEU A 98 -9.98 -3.23 2.07
CA LEU A 98 -8.54 -3.44 1.95
C LEU A 98 -8.07 -4.62 2.79
N ASN A 99 -7.05 -5.32 2.30
CA ASN A 99 -6.32 -6.30 3.11
C ASN A 99 -5.33 -5.52 3.97
N ILE A 100 -5.42 -5.65 5.28
CA ILE A 100 -4.58 -4.93 6.22
C ILE A 100 -3.91 -5.93 7.14
N THR A 101 -2.59 -5.83 7.29
CA THR A 101 -1.83 -6.68 8.20
C THR A 101 -0.97 -5.82 9.14
N ALA A 102 -0.47 -6.45 10.20
CA ALA A 102 0.32 -5.74 11.19
C ALA A 102 1.76 -5.49 10.73
N SER A 103 2.28 -6.34 9.85
CA SER A 103 3.68 -6.28 9.43
C SER A 103 3.85 -6.76 8.01
N VAL A 104 5.03 -6.45 7.43
CA VAL A 104 5.38 -6.93 6.10
C VAL A 104 5.40 -8.46 6.06
N GLU A 105 5.90 -9.10 7.11
CA GLU A 105 5.94 -10.56 7.20
C GLU A 105 4.54 -11.16 7.10
N LYS A 106 3.57 -10.58 7.78
CA LYS A 106 2.19 -11.03 7.71
C LYS A 106 1.59 -10.79 6.33
N ALA A 107 1.95 -9.68 5.69
CA ALA A 107 1.51 -9.40 4.33
C ALA A 107 2.06 -10.45 3.36
N GLU A 108 3.33 -10.82 3.53
CA GLU A 108 3.96 -11.82 2.68
C GLU A 108 3.32 -13.20 2.86
N GLU A 109 2.95 -13.54 4.09
CA GLU A 109 2.22 -14.78 4.36
C GLU A 109 0.87 -14.81 3.65
N LEU A 110 0.15 -13.68 3.67
CA LEU A 110 -1.13 -13.56 3.02
C LEU A 110 -1.00 -13.77 1.51
N ILE A 111 -0.01 -13.12 0.90
CA ILE A 111 0.23 -13.25 -0.53
C ILE A 111 0.61 -14.68 -0.90
N ALA A 112 1.47 -15.31 -0.12
CA ALA A 112 1.88 -16.70 -0.37
C ALA A 112 0.69 -17.65 -0.29
N LYS A 113 -0.23 -17.39 0.62
CA LYS A 113 -1.41 -18.24 0.82
C LYS A 113 -2.45 -18.08 -0.28
N GLU A 114 -2.69 -16.84 -0.73
CA GLU A 114 -3.77 -16.55 -1.68
C GLU A 114 -3.30 -16.31 -3.09
N GLY A 115 -2.02 -15.99 -3.28
CA GLY A 115 -1.47 -15.54 -4.56
C GLY A 115 -1.01 -16.64 -5.48
N ASN A 116 -1.29 -17.86 -5.18
CA ASN A 116 -0.86 -18.98 -6.04
C ASN A 116 -1.64 -19.04 -7.35
#